data_db5c273e56a539347e8766d6c82567f0
#
_entry.id   db5c273e56a539347e8766d6c82567f0
#
_cell.length_a   1.000
_cell.length_b   1.000
_cell.length_c   1.000
_cell.angle_alpha   90.00
_cell.angle_beta   90.00
_cell.angle_gamma   90.00
#
_symmetry.space_group_name_H-M   'P 1'
#
loop_
_entity.id
_entity.type
_entity.pdbx_description
1 polymer ?
#
loop_
_entity_poly.entity_id
_entity_poly.type
_entity_poly.pdbx_seq_one_letter_code
_entity_poly.pdbx_strand_id
1 'polypeptide(L)'
;KQGIKTIFYPCVPYSRKEYKSADNHYNCPIVISYSEVLKNNVEELKDKDITFLNPFLPFDAKTLAETILGLPEFKKYNFTKKELLNAAKLAEEEYQHCRADIHAEGAKAVEYLEKNHLKGIVLAGRPYHVDPEINHGIDTLITSLGLGVITGDSIANQTEPKAPLRVVNQWVYHARLYSAADFVGKHDNLELVQLNSFGCGVDAVTTDQVEEILSSYNKMYTLIKIDEVNNLGAVRIRIRSLLASMNKREKDNVCTNCDADYTIKKVMFTKDMKDYTILCPQMAPIHFELIETAVRSCGYNLELLRNCTQHTVETGLKYVNNDACYPSILVTGQMIEALESGKYDLNKTALIMSQTGGGCRATNYIGFIRKALKDAGFANIPVISFNVVGMEKMPGFKITPDMLEKLLKVVVYGDLLQKMLTKNRVYEVNRGETQKLYDEWMQKCKELVVHSSLSDFKKSIYDMVNDFEKIELDTSMKKPKVGIVGEVLIKYHPFGNNF
;
A
#
# COMPACT_ATOMS: atom_id res chain seq x y z
N LYS A 1 7.73 -33.76 11.22
CA LYS A 1 8.01 -35.13 10.69
C LYS A 1 9.47 -35.55 10.89
N GLN A 2 10.43 -34.60 10.95
CA GLN A 2 11.87 -34.81 11.17
C GLN A 2 12.29 -34.76 12.65
N GLY A 3 11.37 -34.75 13.60
CA GLY A 3 11.66 -34.68 15.03
C GLY A 3 12.14 -33.32 15.55
N ILE A 4 12.02 -32.28 14.75
CA ILE A 4 12.37 -30.90 15.16
C ILE A 4 11.39 -30.43 16.22
N LYS A 5 11.91 -29.95 17.36
CA LYS A 5 11.13 -29.49 18.51
C LYS A 5 11.10 -27.95 18.65
N THR A 6 11.99 -27.25 17.98
CA THR A 6 12.03 -25.78 18.02
C THR A 6 12.16 -25.23 16.62
N ILE A 7 11.26 -24.31 16.26
CA ILE A 7 11.28 -23.57 15.01
C ILE A 7 11.43 -22.09 15.34
N PHE A 8 12.44 -21.42 14.75
CA PHE A 8 12.66 -20.00 14.88
C PHE A 8 12.36 -19.31 13.55
N TYR A 9 11.24 -18.59 13.48
CA TYR A 9 10.79 -17.89 12.29
C TYR A 9 10.31 -16.48 12.65
N PRO A 10 11.19 -15.49 12.69
CA PRO A 10 10.86 -14.13 13.15
C PRO A 10 9.97 -13.38 12.17
N CYS A 11 9.20 -12.43 12.70
CA CYS A 11 8.57 -11.35 11.94
C CYS A 11 9.59 -10.23 11.72
N VAL A 12 9.78 -9.83 10.47
CA VAL A 12 10.74 -8.76 10.13
C VAL A 12 10.02 -7.63 9.40
N PRO A 13 9.53 -6.59 10.14
CA PRO A 13 8.73 -5.51 9.55
C PRO A 13 9.54 -4.57 8.65
N TYR A 14 10.79 -4.34 9.00
CA TYR A 14 11.67 -3.44 8.28
C TYR A 14 12.89 -4.20 7.77
N SER A 15 13.36 -3.79 6.59
CA SER A 15 14.68 -4.18 6.10
C SER A 15 15.66 -3.02 6.29
N ARG A 16 16.87 -3.13 5.74
CA ARG A 16 17.82 -2.00 5.74
C ARG A 16 17.39 -0.96 4.72
N LYS A 17 17.60 0.32 5.02
CA LYS A 17 17.38 1.40 4.07
C LYS A 17 18.49 1.38 3.02
N GLU A 18 18.17 1.05 1.77
CA GLU A 18 19.15 0.90 0.69
C GLU A 18 19.31 2.19 -0.14
N TYR A 19 18.25 2.99 -0.25
CA TYR A 19 18.22 4.22 -1.05
C TYR A 19 17.96 5.43 -0.16
N LYS A 20 18.71 6.51 -0.35
CA LYS A 20 18.53 7.74 0.41
C LYS A 20 17.18 8.41 0.10
N SER A 21 16.78 8.35 -1.17
CA SER A 21 15.53 8.91 -1.69
C SER A 21 14.29 8.11 -1.29
N ALA A 22 14.42 6.88 -0.74
CA ALA A 22 13.28 6.10 -0.29
C ALA A 22 12.61 6.74 0.94
N ASP A 23 11.29 6.82 0.92
CA ASP A 23 10.48 7.38 2.01
C ASP A 23 10.47 6.46 3.24
N ASN A 24 10.54 5.15 3.03
CA ASN A 24 10.60 4.14 4.09
C ASN A 24 11.31 2.86 3.60
N HIS A 25 11.45 1.86 4.47
CA HIS A 25 12.15 0.61 4.18
C HIS A 25 11.41 -0.62 4.73
N TYR A 26 10.08 -0.64 4.57
CA TYR A 26 9.26 -1.78 4.96
C TYR A 26 9.56 -3.03 4.13
N ASN A 27 9.42 -4.19 4.75
CA ASN A 27 9.20 -5.41 4.02
C ASN A 27 7.76 -5.49 3.50
N CYS A 28 7.51 -6.40 2.57
CA CYS A 28 6.16 -6.68 2.09
C CYS A 28 5.27 -7.15 3.27
N PRO A 29 4.03 -6.65 3.40
CA PRO A 29 3.10 -7.06 4.46
C PRO A 29 2.90 -8.57 4.57
N ILE A 30 2.92 -9.29 3.44
CA ILE A 30 2.81 -10.76 3.42
C ILE A 30 4.05 -11.39 4.07
N VAL A 31 5.26 -10.94 3.72
CA VAL A 31 6.51 -11.42 4.33
C VAL A 31 6.53 -11.17 5.84
N ILE A 32 6.08 -10.01 6.28
CA ILE A 32 6.00 -9.66 7.71
C ILE A 32 5.08 -10.64 8.46
N SER A 33 3.97 -11.05 7.85
CA SER A 33 2.94 -11.85 8.50
C SER A 33 3.11 -13.36 8.37
N TYR A 34 4.02 -13.87 7.53
CA TYR A 34 4.16 -15.30 7.27
C TYR A 34 4.28 -16.15 8.54
N SER A 35 5.13 -15.76 9.49
CA SER A 35 5.33 -16.51 10.71
C SER A 35 4.07 -16.55 11.59
N GLU A 36 3.32 -15.46 11.66
CA GLU A 36 2.02 -15.43 12.36
C GLU A 36 0.96 -16.27 11.65
N VAL A 37 0.91 -16.23 10.31
CA VAL A 37 0.00 -17.06 9.52
C VAL A 37 0.27 -18.54 9.76
N LEU A 38 1.53 -18.97 9.69
CA LEU A 38 1.90 -20.36 9.96
C LEU A 38 1.55 -20.76 11.38
N LYS A 39 1.93 -19.98 12.38
CA LYS A 39 1.64 -20.25 13.79
C LYS A 39 0.15 -20.49 14.07
N ASN A 40 -0.71 -19.71 13.42
CA ASN A 40 -2.14 -19.73 13.69
C ASN A 40 -2.92 -20.73 12.84
N ASN A 41 -2.41 -21.15 11.68
CA ASN A 41 -3.15 -21.98 10.73
C ASN A 41 -2.59 -23.41 10.58
N VAL A 42 -1.34 -23.68 10.94
CA VAL A 42 -0.75 -25.02 10.85
C VAL A 42 -1.03 -25.77 12.15
N GLU A 43 -1.85 -26.82 12.08
CA GLU A 43 -2.30 -27.58 13.26
C GLU A 43 -1.15 -28.26 13.99
N GLU A 44 -0.17 -28.78 13.25
CA GLU A 44 1.01 -29.44 13.81
C GLU A 44 1.88 -28.52 14.66
N LEU A 45 1.83 -27.19 14.42
CA LEU A 45 2.53 -26.20 15.25
C LEU A 45 1.80 -25.90 16.57
N LYS A 46 0.52 -26.31 16.69
CA LYS A 46 -0.24 -26.20 17.93
C LYS A 46 0.06 -27.36 18.89
N ASP A 47 0.76 -28.39 18.42
CA ASP A 47 1.23 -29.49 19.27
C ASP A 47 2.16 -28.94 20.35
N LYS A 48 1.91 -29.36 21.61
CA LYS A 48 2.67 -28.91 22.78
C LYS A 48 4.16 -29.26 22.73
N ASP A 49 4.52 -30.20 21.87
CA ASP A 49 5.90 -30.65 21.68
C ASP A 49 6.73 -29.75 20.75
N ILE A 50 6.12 -28.79 20.05
CA ILE A 50 6.81 -27.88 19.15
C ILE A 50 6.81 -26.45 19.72
N THR A 51 7.98 -25.91 19.96
CA THR A 51 8.16 -24.50 20.31
C THR A 51 8.33 -23.68 19.05
N PHE A 52 7.35 -22.84 18.72
CA PHE A 52 7.41 -21.94 17.56
C PHE A 52 7.70 -20.52 18.01
N LEU A 53 8.88 -20.01 17.68
CA LEU A 53 9.39 -18.70 18.07
C LEU A 53 9.27 -17.74 16.89
N ASN A 54 8.41 -16.71 17.01
CA ASN A 54 8.18 -15.73 15.96
C ASN A 54 8.23 -14.28 16.48
N PRO A 55 9.34 -13.88 17.13
CA PRO A 55 9.49 -12.53 17.62
C PRO A 55 9.59 -11.51 16.49
N PHE A 56 9.20 -10.26 16.77
CA PHE A 56 9.52 -9.14 15.90
C PHE A 56 10.98 -8.76 16.07
N LEU A 57 11.76 -8.85 14.99
CA LEU A 57 13.18 -8.55 15.01
C LEU A 57 13.51 -7.32 14.16
N PRO A 58 14.24 -6.34 14.74
CA PRO A 58 14.85 -5.25 13.99
C PRO A 58 16.15 -5.72 13.32
N PHE A 59 16.64 -4.97 12.33
CA PHE A 59 17.92 -5.26 11.69
C PHE A 59 19.13 -4.52 12.29
N ASP A 60 18.93 -3.49 13.12
CA ASP A 60 20.08 -2.86 13.75
C ASP A 60 20.67 -3.77 14.84
N ALA A 61 21.98 -3.93 14.81
CA ALA A 61 22.68 -4.91 15.65
C ALA A 61 22.45 -4.71 17.17
N LYS A 62 22.30 -3.47 17.62
CA LYS A 62 22.11 -3.16 19.05
C LYS A 62 20.70 -3.58 19.50
N THR A 63 19.66 -3.15 18.78
CA THR A 63 18.28 -3.46 19.12
C THR A 63 17.98 -4.94 18.91
N LEU A 64 18.59 -5.58 17.90
CA LEU A 64 18.51 -7.02 17.68
C LEU A 64 19.05 -7.81 18.88
N ALA A 65 20.25 -7.45 19.35
CA ALA A 65 20.85 -8.10 20.51
C ALA A 65 20.00 -7.92 21.78
N GLU A 66 19.49 -6.71 22.02
CA GLU A 66 18.59 -6.42 23.15
C GLU A 66 17.27 -7.19 23.05
N THR A 67 16.68 -7.28 21.88
CA THR A 67 15.45 -8.04 21.65
C THR A 67 15.64 -9.53 21.93
N ILE A 68 16.73 -10.13 21.43
CA ILE A 68 17.03 -11.55 21.67
C ILE A 68 17.26 -11.82 23.15
N LEU A 69 17.99 -10.95 23.86
CA LEU A 69 18.18 -11.08 25.31
C LEU A 69 16.88 -11.02 26.10
N GLY A 70 15.90 -10.26 25.61
CA GLY A 70 14.60 -10.12 26.25
C GLY A 70 13.69 -11.35 26.07
N LEU A 71 13.99 -12.24 25.13
CA LEU A 71 13.15 -13.42 24.84
C LEU A 71 13.33 -14.49 25.93
N PRO A 72 12.26 -14.93 26.61
CA PRO A 72 12.34 -15.93 27.68
C PRO A 72 12.99 -17.25 27.24
N GLU A 73 12.74 -17.65 26.01
CA GLU A 73 13.20 -18.92 25.42
C GLU A 73 14.72 -18.96 25.23
N PHE A 74 15.35 -17.78 25.12
CA PHE A 74 16.81 -17.69 24.96
C PHE A 74 17.56 -17.58 26.29
N LYS A 75 16.88 -17.32 27.41
CA LYS A 75 17.50 -17.20 28.75
C LYS A 75 18.30 -18.44 29.14
N LYS A 76 17.86 -19.62 28.74
CA LYS A 76 18.55 -20.90 29.02
C LYS A 76 19.96 -21.00 28.44
N TYR A 77 20.27 -20.21 27.42
CA TYR A 77 21.58 -20.22 26.77
C TYR A 77 22.62 -19.27 27.43
N ASN A 78 22.17 -18.42 28.34
CA ASN A 78 23.00 -17.48 29.06
C ASN A 78 23.89 -16.58 28.18
N PHE A 79 23.36 -16.18 27.02
CA PHE A 79 24.07 -15.25 26.12
C PHE A 79 24.37 -13.92 26.83
N THR A 80 25.53 -13.39 26.61
CA THR A 80 25.88 -12.02 27.01
C THR A 80 25.50 -11.03 25.92
N LYS A 81 25.19 -9.80 26.32
CA LYS A 81 24.91 -8.71 25.35
C LYS A 81 26.08 -8.51 24.37
N LYS A 82 27.33 -8.69 24.85
CA LYS A 82 28.54 -8.53 24.04
C LYS A 82 28.63 -9.62 22.95
N GLU A 83 28.33 -10.87 23.27
CA GLU A 83 28.32 -11.98 22.31
C GLU A 83 27.28 -11.76 21.22
N LEU A 84 26.03 -11.42 21.61
CA LEU A 84 24.95 -11.18 20.64
C LEU A 84 25.23 -9.95 19.75
N LEU A 85 25.78 -8.89 20.34
CA LEU A 85 26.16 -7.71 19.55
C LEU A 85 27.28 -8.04 18.54
N ASN A 86 28.27 -8.85 18.95
CA ASN A 86 29.31 -9.28 18.03
C ASN A 86 28.78 -10.18 16.93
N ALA A 87 27.93 -11.16 17.26
CA ALA A 87 27.30 -12.04 16.29
C ALA A 87 26.45 -11.24 15.27
N ALA A 88 25.67 -10.25 15.76
CA ALA A 88 24.87 -9.39 14.88
C ALA A 88 25.75 -8.53 13.94
N LYS A 89 26.90 -8.04 14.41
CA LYS A 89 27.85 -7.31 13.56
C LYS A 89 28.48 -8.18 12.49
N LEU A 90 28.93 -9.40 12.85
CA LEU A 90 29.49 -10.35 11.88
C LEU A 90 28.47 -10.74 10.82
N ALA A 91 27.21 -10.97 11.23
CA ALA A 91 26.12 -11.24 10.29
C ALA A 91 25.86 -10.06 9.35
N GLU A 92 25.99 -8.83 9.84
CA GLU A 92 25.89 -7.62 9.02
C GLU A 92 27.01 -7.52 7.99
N GLU A 93 28.25 -7.75 8.43
CA GLU A 93 29.43 -7.74 7.56
C GLU A 93 29.29 -8.78 6.44
N GLU A 94 28.91 -10.01 6.78
CA GLU A 94 28.69 -11.08 5.80
C GLU A 94 27.55 -10.76 4.81
N TYR A 95 26.47 -10.17 5.30
CA TYR A 95 25.37 -9.72 4.42
C TYR A 95 25.87 -8.68 3.41
N GLN A 96 26.71 -7.73 3.84
CA GLN A 96 27.26 -6.72 2.94
C GLN A 96 28.25 -7.32 1.93
N HIS A 97 29.08 -8.29 2.34
CA HIS A 97 29.96 -9.03 1.42
C HIS A 97 29.18 -9.77 0.36
N CYS A 98 28.18 -10.57 0.77
CA CYS A 98 27.32 -11.28 -0.17
C CYS A 98 26.65 -10.35 -1.20
N ARG A 99 26.19 -9.19 -0.76
CA ARG A 99 25.62 -8.19 -1.69
C ARG A 99 26.66 -7.60 -2.63
N ALA A 100 27.84 -7.30 -2.13
CA ALA A 100 28.93 -6.78 -2.94
C ALA A 100 29.33 -7.77 -4.03
N ASP A 101 29.41 -9.06 -3.71
CA ASP A 101 29.70 -10.12 -4.68
C ASP A 101 28.64 -10.20 -5.77
N ILE A 102 27.34 -10.16 -5.41
CA ILE A 102 26.25 -10.17 -6.37
C ILE A 102 26.31 -8.95 -7.29
N HIS A 103 26.60 -7.77 -6.76
CA HIS A 103 26.75 -6.55 -7.55
C HIS A 103 27.97 -6.60 -8.46
N ALA A 104 29.09 -7.16 -7.98
CA ALA A 104 30.30 -7.31 -8.80
C ALA A 104 30.07 -8.25 -10.00
N GLU A 105 29.35 -9.36 -9.80
CA GLU A 105 28.98 -10.25 -10.90
C GLU A 105 27.99 -9.57 -11.88
N GLY A 106 27.03 -8.79 -11.38
CA GLY A 106 26.15 -7.99 -12.23
C GLY A 106 26.91 -6.99 -13.09
N ALA A 107 27.87 -6.27 -12.51
CA ALA A 107 28.69 -5.32 -13.24
C ALA A 107 29.53 -6.01 -14.33
N LYS A 108 30.15 -7.17 -14.04
CA LYS A 108 30.87 -7.97 -15.04
C LYS A 108 29.96 -8.42 -16.19
N ALA A 109 28.74 -8.82 -15.89
CA ALA A 109 27.76 -9.24 -16.90
C ALA A 109 27.37 -8.07 -17.82
N VAL A 110 27.11 -6.89 -17.26
CA VAL A 110 26.83 -5.67 -18.04
C VAL A 110 28.01 -5.34 -18.95
N GLU A 111 29.22 -5.27 -18.40
CA GLU A 111 30.46 -4.99 -19.17
C GLU A 111 30.66 -6.02 -20.28
N TYR A 112 30.41 -7.30 -20.03
CA TYR A 112 30.52 -8.36 -21.05
C TYR A 112 29.54 -8.13 -22.20
N LEU A 113 28.28 -7.81 -21.90
CA LEU A 113 27.25 -7.52 -22.91
C LEU A 113 27.64 -6.30 -23.77
N GLU A 114 28.12 -5.24 -23.13
CA GLU A 114 28.54 -4.01 -23.83
C GLU A 114 29.73 -4.27 -24.74
N LYS A 115 30.81 -4.90 -24.25
CA LYS A 115 32.00 -5.22 -25.02
C LYS A 115 31.76 -6.11 -26.24
N ASN A 116 30.78 -7.00 -26.13
CA ASN A 116 30.43 -7.94 -27.20
C ASN A 116 29.24 -7.47 -28.05
N HIS A 117 28.73 -6.26 -27.84
CA HIS A 117 27.56 -5.71 -28.54
C HIS A 117 26.32 -6.62 -28.43
N LEU A 118 26.13 -7.26 -27.28
CA LEU A 118 25.01 -8.16 -27.00
C LEU A 118 23.89 -7.42 -26.33
N LYS A 119 22.66 -7.88 -26.59
CA LYS A 119 21.44 -7.42 -25.89
C LYS A 119 21.21 -8.23 -24.64
N GLY A 120 20.71 -7.57 -23.60
CA GLY A 120 20.43 -8.20 -22.33
C GLY A 120 19.05 -7.85 -21.77
N ILE A 121 18.55 -8.74 -20.95
CA ILE A 121 17.33 -8.56 -20.15
C ILE A 121 17.70 -8.49 -18.68
N VAL A 122 17.27 -7.42 -18.04
CA VAL A 122 17.24 -7.35 -16.58
C VAL A 122 15.95 -8.03 -16.11
N LEU A 123 16.09 -9.24 -15.58
CA LEU A 123 14.99 -10.01 -15.01
C LEU A 123 14.76 -9.54 -13.58
N ALA A 124 13.77 -8.69 -13.40
CA ALA A 124 13.46 -8.02 -12.15
C ALA A 124 12.23 -8.63 -11.46
N GLY A 125 12.11 -8.44 -10.17
CA GLY A 125 10.98 -8.95 -9.37
C GLY A 125 11.33 -9.02 -7.91
N ARG A 126 10.72 -9.97 -7.20
CA ARG A 126 11.12 -10.33 -5.84
C ARG A 126 12.36 -11.22 -5.88
N PRO A 127 13.20 -11.25 -4.81
CA PRO A 127 14.36 -12.14 -4.78
C PRO A 127 14.04 -13.61 -5.07
N TYR A 128 12.89 -14.11 -4.62
CA TYR A 128 12.48 -15.50 -4.87
C TYR A 128 12.09 -15.79 -6.34
N HIS A 129 11.86 -14.74 -7.18
CA HIS A 129 11.55 -14.93 -8.60
C HIS A 129 12.74 -15.47 -9.42
N VAL A 130 13.96 -15.45 -8.88
CA VAL A 130 15.13 -16.06 -9.54
C VAL A 130 15.28 -17.56 -9.22
N ASP A 131 14.48 -18.09 -8.29
CA ASP A 131 14.46 -19.53 -8.01
C ASP A 131 13.90 -20.30 -9.20
N PRO A 132 14.58 -21.37 -9.68
CA PRO A 132 14.18 -22.13 -10.87
C PRO A 132 12.79 -22.73 -10.79
N GLU A 133 12.35 -23.17 -9.60
CA GLU A 133 11.00 -23.73 -9.40
C GLU A 133 9.92 -22.64 -9.52
N ILE A 134 10.25 -21.40 -9.18
CA ILE A 134 9.31 -20.26 -9.21
C ILE A 134 9.28 -19.60 -10.58
N ASN A 135 10.44 -19.42 -11.22
CA ASN A 135 10.52 -18.76 -12.52
C ASN A 135 10.22 -19.69 -13.71
N HIS A 136 10.09 -21.01 -13.45
CA HIS A 136 9.74 -22.02 -14.45
C HIS A 136 10.68 -22.06 -15.68
N GLY A 137 11.94 -21.62 -15.56
CA GLY A 137 12.92 -21.59 -16.64
C GLY A 137 12.73 -20.40 -17.61
N ILE A 138 12.14 -19.30 -17.15
CA ILE A 138 12.05 -18.05 -17.95
C ILE A 138 13.44 -17.52 -18.31
N ASP A 139 14.39 -17.56 -17.40
CA ASP A 139 15.81 -17.22 -17.61
C ASP A 139 16.44 -18.03 -18.74
N THR A 140 16.25 -19.35 -18.72
CA THR A 140 16.72 -20.26 -19.77
C THR A 140 16.02 -20.00 -21.10
N LEU A 141 14.72 -19.66 -21.09
CA LEU A 141 14.00 -19.27 -22.29
C LEU A 141 14.60 -17.99 -22.90
N ILE A 142 14.90 -16.97 -22.09
CA ILE A 142 15.48 -15.71 -22.53
C ILE A 142 16.85 -15.95 -23.17
N THR A 143 17.73 -16.73 -22.52
CA THR A 143 19.06 -17.06 -23.06
C THR A 143 18.99 -17.89 -24.33
N SER A 144 17.99 -18.77 -24.48
CA SER A 144 17.75 -19.53 -25.70
C SER A 144 17.38 -18.66 -26.92
N LEU A 145 17.00 -17.42 -26.70
CA LEU A 145 16.71 -16.42 -27.74
C LEU A 145 17.92 -15.52 -28.07
N GLY A 146 19.11 -15.85 -27.54
CA GLY A 146 20.34 -15.10 -27.77
C GLY A 146 20.49 -13.81 -26.96
N LEU A 147 19.75 -13.68 -25.86
CA LEU A 147 19.78 -12.53 -24.95
C LEU A 147 20.56 -12.88 -23.68
N GLY A 148 21.34 -11.93 -23.16
CA GLY A 148 21.90 -12.06 -21.81
C GLY A 148 20.81 -11.91 -20.75
N VAL A 149 21.00 -12.54 -19.58
CA VAL A 149 20.10 -12.38 -18.42
C VAL A 149 20.89 -11.86 -17.23
N ILE A 150 20.40 -10.77 -16.66
CA ILE A 150 20.97 -10.14 -15.46
C ILE A 150 19.82 -10.02 -14.45
N THR A 151 20.06 -10.32 -13.19
CA THR A 151 19.01 -10.18 -12.15
C THR A 151 18.86 -8.73 -11.71
N GLY A 152 17.66 -8.31 -11.36
CA GLY A 152 17.41 -6.98 -10.80
C GLY A 152 18.25 -6.69 -9.55
N ASP A 153 18.46 -7.71 -8.70
CA ASP A 153 19.26 -7.57 -7.47
C ASP A 153 20.76 -7.33 -7.76
N SER A 154 21.28 -7.83 -8.87
CA SER A 154 22.72 -7.68 -9.21
C SER A 154 23.09 -6.28 -9.72
N ILE A 155 22.08 -5.50 -10.14
CA ILE A 155 22.26 -4.10 -10.54
C ILE A 155 21.62 -3.11 -9.57
N ALA A 156 20.96 -3.60 -8.52
CA ALA A 156 20.38 -2.76 -7.48
C ALA A 156 21.47 -1.88 -6.84
N ASN A 157 21.10 -0.64 -6.49
CA ASN A 157 22.01 0.37 -5.92
C ASN A 157 23.12 0.92 -6.86
N GLN A 158 23.18 0.51 -8.12
CA GLN A 158 24.09 1.14 -9.10
C GLN A 158 23.57 2.51 -9.56
N THR A 159 22.27 2.72 -9.46
CA THR A 159 21.65 4.03 -9.65
C THR A 159 20.67 4.33 -8.50
N GLU A 160 20.49 5.61 -8.20
CA GLU A 160 19.42 6.05 -7.31
C GLU A 160 18.32 6.69 -8.16
N PRO A 161 17.07 6.20 -8.09
CA PRO A 161 15.98 6.77 -8.89
C PRO A 161 15.76 8.24 -8.55
N LYS A 162 15.44 9.04 -9.58
CA LYS A 162 15.10 10.46 -9.38
C LYS A 162 13.88 10.59 -8.45
N ALA A 163 13.90 11.53 -7.54
CA ALA A 163 12.81 11.81 -6.61
C ALA A 163 12.28 13.24 -6.79
N PRO A 164 11.01 13.50 -6.45
CA PRO A 164 10.02 12.57 -5.89
C PRO A 164 9.37 11.68 -6.96
N LEU A 165 9.12 10.42 -6.62
CA LEU A 165 8.28 9.54 -7.42
C LEU A 165 6.79 9.87 -7.20
N ARG A 166 5.91 9.41 -8.11
CA ARG A 166 4.46 9.54 -7.95
C ARG A 166 3.96 8.74 -6.75
N VAL A 167 4.52 7.55 -6.55
CA VAL A 167 4.23 6.67 -5.42
C VAL A 167 5.13 7.00 -4.23
N VAL A 168 4.68 6.67 -3.04
CA VAL A 168 5.52 6.66 -1.84
C VAL A 168 6.44 5.45 -1.92
N ASN A 169 7.74 5.68 -2.01
CA ASN A 169 8.76 4.65 -2.10
C ASN A 169 9.04 4.06 -0.72
N GLN A 170 8.19 3.11 -0.29
CA GLN A 170 8.17 2.66 1.11
C GLN A 170 8.60 1.21 1.33
N TRP A 171 8.74 0.40 0.26
CA TRP A 171 9.13 -1.00 0.37
C TRP A 171 10.49 -1.24 -0.27
N VAL A 172 11.37 -1.94 0.43
CA VAL A 172 12.76 -2.12 0.02
C VAL A 172 12.88 -2.80 -1.35
N TYR A 173 12.21 -3.93 -1.55
CA TYR A 173 12.30 -4.65 -2.81
C TYR A 173 11.65 -3.91 -3.99
N HIS A 174 10.68 -3.02 -3.73
CA HIS A 174 10.10 -2.17 -4.76
C HIS A 174 11.04 -1.03 -5.12
N ALA A 175 11.75 -0.46 -4.14
CA ALA A 175 12.79 0.53 -4.39
C ALA A 175 13.89 -0.02 -5.32
N ARG A 176 14.23 -1.32 -5.21
CA ARG A 176 15.15 -1.99 -6.14
C ARG A 176 14.60 -2.05 -7.57
N LEU A 177 13.27 -2.27 -7.74
CA LEU A 177 12.64 -2.27 -9.06
C LEU A 177 12.69 -0.90 -9.72
N TYR A 178 12.49 0.18 -8.96
CA TYR A 178 12.64 1.55 -9.48
C TYR A 178 14.09 1.85 -9.88
N SER A 179 15.06 1.41 -9.08
CA SER A 179 16.48 1.52 -9.40
C SER A 179 16.83 0.71 -10.65
N ALA A 180 16.33 -0.53 -10.77
CA ALA A 180 16.55 -1.36 -11.95
C ALA A 180 15.97 -0.73 -13.22
N ALA A 181 14.78 -0.12 -13.13
CA ALA A 181 14.17 0.59 -14.26
C ALA A 181 14.98 1.82 -14.68
N ASP A 182 15.45 2.62 -13.73
CA ASP A 182 16.32 3.77 -13.99
C ASP A 182 17.67 3.34 -14.58
N PHE A 183 18.26 2.25 -14.07
CA PHE A 183 19.49 1.67 -14.61
C PHE A 183 19.31 1.24 -16.07
N VAL A 184 18.28 0.44 -16.36
CA VAL A 184 17.96 -0.02 -17.71
C VAL A 184 17.69 1.14 -18.65
N GLY A 185 17.03 2.19 -18.18
CA GLY A 185 16.77 3.40 -18.94
C GLY A 185 18.04 4.06 -19.47
N LYS A 186 19.16 3.94 -18.73
CA LYS A 186 20.47 4.53 -19.06
C LYS A 186 21.35 3.64 -19.96
N HIS A 187 20.92 2.40 -20.28
CA HIS A 187 21.71 1.44 -21.06
C HIS A 187 20.93 1.02 -22.30
N ASP A 188 21.42 1.38 -23.48
CA ASP A 188 20.71 1.17 -24.76
C ASP A 188 20.47 -0.31 -25.07
N ASN A 189 21.41 -1.18 -24.72
CA ASN A 189 21.38 -2.61 -25.00
C ASN A 189 20.61 -3.45 -23.98
N LEU A 190 20.06 -2.83 -22.92
CA LEU A 190 19.31 -3.53 -21.88
C LEU A 190 17.81 -3.22 -21.94
N GLU A 191 16.99 -4.22 -21.62
CA GLU A 191 15.55 -4.08 -21.38
C GLU A 191 15.17 -4.71 -20.06
N LEU A 192 14.05 -4.25 -19.45
CA LEU A 192 13.54 -4.79 -18.20
C LEU A 192 12.33 -5.71 -18.44
N VAL A 193 12.42 -6.91 -17.90
CA VAL A 193 11.29 -7.83 -17.76
C VAL A 193 10.99 -8.00 -16.27
N GLN A 194 9.81 -7.60 -15.84
CA GLN A 194 9.40 -7.78 -14.45
C GLN A 194 8.57 -9.03 -14.29
N LEU A 195 8.99 -9.90 -13.39
CA LEU A 195 8.19 -11.01 -12.91
C LEU A 195 7.27 -10.54 -11.76
N ASN A 196 6.02 -10.94 -11.82
CA ASN A 196 5.02 -10.57 -10.84
C ASN A 196 4.12 -11.78 -10.52
N SER A 197 3.75 -11.97 -9.27
CA SER A 197 2.78 -12.97 -8.87
C SER A 197 1.35 -12.47 -9.13
N PHE A 198 0.44 -13.38 -9.51
CA PHE A 198 -0.97 -13.04 -9.71
C PHE A 198 -1.59 -12.47 -8.42
N GLY A 199 -2.39 -11.39 -8.56
CA GLY A 199 -3.09 -10.75 -7.44
C GLY A 199 -2.20 -10.07 -6.41
N CYS A 200 -0.91 -9.81 -6.71
CA CYS A 200 -0.03 -9.06 -5.81
C CYS A 200 -0.36 -7.57 -5.83
N GLY A 201 -1.18 -7.12 -4.88
CA GLY A 201 -1.60 -5.73 -4.83
C GLY A 201 -0.49 -4.73 -4.46
N VAL A 202 0.63 -5.18 -3.91
CA VAL A 202 1.80 -4.30 -3.70
C VAL A 202 2.51 -4.05 -5.02
N ASP A 203 2.59 -5.08 -5.89
CA ASP A 203 3.11 -4.92 -7.24
C ASP A 203 2.21 -4.05 -8.11
N ALA A 204 0.90 -4.02 -7.85
CA ALA A 204 0.00 -3.09 -8.55
C ALA A 204 0.38 -1.61 -8.36
N VAL A 205 1.01 -1.25 -7.23
CA VAL A 205 1.59 0.09 -7.01
C VAL A 205 2.88 0.26 -7.82
N THR A 206 3.69 -0.79 -7.86
CA THR A 206 5.07 -0.74 -8.38
C THR A 206 5.11 -0.80 -9.89
N THR A 207 4.29 -1.66 -10.52
CA THR A 207 4.27 -1.87 -11.97
C THR A 207 4.01 -0.58 -12.73
N ASP A 208 3.02 0.20 -12.32
CA ASP A 208 2.72 1.48 -12.94
C ASP A 208 3.89 2.46 -12.83
N GLN A 209 4.59 2.49 -11.69
CA GLN A 209 5.74 3.39 -11.51
C GLN A 209 6.97 2.95 -12.31
N VAL A 210 7.21 1.63 -12.40
CA VAL A 210 8.28 1.07 -13.25
C VAL A 210 8.02 1.40 -14.71
N GLU A 211 6.77 1.25 -15.18
CA GLU A 211 6.36 1.61 -16.54
C GLU A 211 6.57 3.11 -16.82
N GLU A 212 6.21 3.99 -15.88
CA GLU A 212 6.43 5.43 -15.99
C GLU A 212 7.93 5.77 -16.14
N ILE A 213 8.79 5.12 -15.34
CA ILE A 213 10.25 5.31 -15.42
C ILE A 213 10.76 4.85 -16.79
N LEU A 214 10.45 3.63 -17.21
CA LEU A 214 10.93 3.07 -18.49
C LEU A 214 10.42 3.88 -19.70
N SER A 215 9.13 4.26 -19.68
CA SER A 215 8.52 5.04 -20.78
C SER A 215 9.19 6.41 -20.93
N SER A 216 9.64 7.03 -19.85
CA SER A 216 10.36 8.31 -19.90
C SER A 216 11.73 8.20 -20.59
N TYR A 217 12.30 7.00 -20.64
CA TYR A 217 13.52 6.67 -21.38
C TYR A 217 13.24 6.07 -22.77
N ASN A 218 12.01 6.10 -23.27
CA ASN A 218 11.57 5.43 -24.51
C ASN A 218 11.82 3.91 -24.51
N LYS A 219 11.84 3.30 -23.32
CA LYS A 219 11.95 1.84 -23.13
C LYS A 219 10.57 1.20 -23.00
N MET A 220 10.47 -0.06 -23.43
CA MET A 220 9.25 -0.83 -23.27
C MET A 220 9.19 -1.48 -21.90
N TYR A 221 8.01 -1.44 -21.30
CA TYR A 221 7.74 -2.21 -20.09
C TYR A 221 7.18 -3.59 -20.43
N THR A 222 7.83 -4.64 -19.94
CA THR A 222 7.38 -6.03 -20.13
C THR A 222 7.10 -6.67 -18.78
N LEU A 223 5.82 -6.87 -18.48
CA LEU A 223 5.35 -7.56 -17.28
C LEU A 223 4.99 -9.00 -17.60
N ILE A 224 5.52 -9.95 -16.85
CA ILE A 224 5.17 -11.37 -16.92
C ILE A 224 4.59 -11.77 -15.58
N LYS A 225 3.30 -12.10 -15.58
CA LYS A 225 2.64 -12.68 -14.42
C LYS A 225 2.93 -14.17 -14.37
N ILE A 226 3.49 -14.62 -13.25
CA ILE A 226 3.80 -16.03 -12.99
C ILE A 226 2.79 -16.60 -12.01
N ASP A 227 2.49 -17.89 -12.20
CA ASP A 227 1.52 -18.66 -11.44
C ASP A 227 2.09 -20.06 -11.18
N GLU A 228 1.38 -20.89 -10.45
CA GLU A 228 1.72 -22.31 -10.23
C GLU A 228 1.72 -23.11 -11.54
N VAL A 229 1.03 -22.64 -12.58
CA VAL A 229 0.94 -23.28 -13.88
C VAL A 229 2.10 -22.89 -14.78
N ASN A 230 2.92 -23.88 -15.14
CA ASN A 230 4.06 -23.72 -16.04
C ASN A 230 3.61 -23.59 -17.51
N ASN A 231 3.35 -22.38 -17.99
CA ASN A 231 3.01 -22.12 -19.39
C ASN A 231 3.97 -21.09 -20.02
N LEU A 232 5.07 -21.58 -20.57
CA LEU A 232 6.07 -20.72 -21.23
C LEU A 232 5.63 -20.23 -22.61
N GLY A 233 4.50 -20.66 -23.16
CA GLY A 233 4.04 -20.23 -24.49
C GLY A 233 3.79 -18.74 -24.57
N ALA A 234 2.99 -18.20 -23.64
CA ALA A 234 2.70 -16.78 -23.54
C ALA A 234 3.96 -15.95 -23.25
N VAL A 235 4.82 -16.44 -22.35
CA VAL A 235 6.11 -15.81 -22.03
C VAL A 235 6.98 -15.70 -23.27
N ARG A 236 7.12 -16.78 -24.04
CA ARG A 236 7.88 -16.82 -25.29
C ARG A 236 7.41 -15.77 -26.29
N ILE A 237 6.09 -15.61 -26.46
CA ILE A 237 5.53 -14.60 -27.36
C ILE A 237 5.90 -13.20 -26.89
N ARG A 238 5.77 -12.89 -25.58
CA ARG A 238 6.11 -11.59 -25.02
C ARG A 238 7.59 -11.25 -25.18
N ILE A 239 8.50 -12.18 -24.89
CA ILE A 239 9.94 -11.96 -25.04
C ILE A 239 10.33 -11.79 -26.52
N ARG A 240 9.73 -12.56 -27.45
CA ARG A 240 9.95 -12.36 -28.89
C ARG A 240 9.45 -10.99 -29.37
N SER A 241 8.30 -10.54 -28.88
CA SER A 241 7.77 -9.20 -29.18
C SER A 241 8.71 -8.11 -28.67
N LEU A 242 9.24 -8.27 -27.45
CA LEU A 242 10.22 -7.35 -26.88
C LEU A 242 11.49 -7.31 -27.74
N LEU A 243 12.05 -8.46 -28.13
CA LEU A 243 13.23 -8.55 -28.98
C LEU A 243 12.98 -7.88 -30.34
N ALA A 244 11.80 -8.09 -30.96
CA ALA A 244 11.45 -7.44 -32.22
C ALA A 244 11.40 -5.91 -32.07
N SER A 245 10.89 -5.41 -30.95
CA SER A 245 10.84 -3.97 -30.63
C SER A 245 12.23 -3.39 -30.40
N MET A 246 13.13 -4.11 -29.69
CA MET A 246 14.53 -3.73 -29.52
C MET A 246 15.21 -3.56 -30.88
N ASN A 247 15.04 -4.56 -31.77
CA ASN A 247 15.64 -4.54 -33.12
C ASN A 247 15.05 -3.41 -33.99
N LYS A 248 13.76 -3.09 -33.83
CA LYS A 248 13.14 -1.98 -34.56
C LYS A 248 13.69 -0.63 -34.09
N ARG A 249 13.76 -0.40 -32.76
CA ARG A 249 14.33 0.85 -32.22
C ARG A 249 15.77 1.08 -32.65
N GLU A 250 16.57 0.03 -32.68
CA GLU A 250 17.94 0.10 -33.17
C GLU A 250 17.98 0.52 -34.65
N LYS A 251 17.16 -0.08 -35.53
CA LYS A 251 17.03 0.30 -36.95
C LYS A 251 16.54 1.74 -37.14
N ASP A 252 15.60 2.17 -36.32
CA ASP A 252 14.98 3.49 -36.40
C ASP A 252 15.82 4.56 -35.67
N ASN A 253 17.00 4.21 -35.13
CA ASN A 253 17.89 5.06 -34.34
C ASN A 253 17.16 5.87 -33.25
N VAL A 254 16.18 5.25 -32.56
CA VAL A 254 15.44 5.89 -31.48
C VAL A 254 16.37 6.05 -30.28
N CYS A 255 16.57 7.29 -29.85
CA CYS A 255 17.32 7.59 -28.63
C CYS A 255 16.57 7.04 -27.40
N THR A 256 17.21 6.14 -26.68
CA THR A 256 16.70 5.57 -25.45
C THR A 256 17.39 6.14 -24.21
N ASN A 257 18.62 6.63 -24.34
CA ASN A 257 19.40 7.17 -23.22
C ASN A 257 19.27 8.70 -23.11
N CYS A 258 18.05 9.24 -23.25
CA CYS A 258 17.77 10.66 -23.06
C CYS A 258 17.69 10.98 -21.54
N ASP A 259 17.99 12.25 -21.16
CA ASP A 259 17.83 12.69 -19.78
C ASP A 259 16.32 12.77 -19.40
N ALA A 260 15.81 11.64 -18.95
CA ALA A 260 14.40 11.44 -18.67
C ALA A 260 13.99 12.12 -17.36
N ASP A 261 12.85 12.82 -17.36
CA ASP A 261 12.21 13.34 -16.16
C ASP A 261 10.90 12.59 -15.89
N TYR A 262 10.96 11.66 -14.95
CA TYR A 262 9.79 10.91 -14.44
C TYR A 262 9.36 11.36 -13.05
N THR A 263 9.89 12.50 -12.57
CA THR A 263 9.50 13.08 -11.29
C THR A 263 8.11 13.67 -11.37
N ILE A 264 7.36 13.62 -10.24
CA ILE A 264 6.03 14.19 -10.20
C ILE A 264 6.05 15.66 -9.78
N LYS A 265 5.36 16.51 -10.56
CA LYS A 265 5.01 17.86 -10.14
C LYS A 265 3.65 17.82 -9.44
N LYS A 266 3.65 17.93 -8.11
CA LYS A 266 2.43 17.90 -7.30
C LYS A 266 1.73 19.26 -7.35
N VAL A 267 0.44 19.28 -7.68
CA VAL A 267 -0.41 20.46 -7.51
C VAL A 267 -0.70 20.61 -6.02
N MET A 268 -0.20 21.68 -5.44
CA MET A 268 -0.31 21.93 -4.00
C MET A 268 -1.61 22.67 -3.69
N PHE A 269 -2.30 22.26 -2.64
CA PHE A 269 -3.42 23.01 -2.08
C PHE A 269 -2.85 24.17 -1.24
N THR A 270 -3.03 25.39 -1.72
CA THR A 270 -2.45 26.61 -1.15
C THR A 270 -3.47 27.40 -0.33
N LYS A 271 -3.04 28.45 0.39
CA LYS A 271 -3.92 29.20 1.29
C LYS A 271 -5.02 29.97 0.58
N ASP A 272 -4.79 30.38 -0.64
CA ASP A 272 -5.74 31.07 -1.52
C ASP A 272 -6.85 30.14 -2.03
N MET A 273 -6.69 28.83 -1.93
CA MET A 273 -7.68 27.82 -2.31
C MET A 273 -8.64 27.46 -1.14
N LYS A 274 -8.64 28.20 -0.06
CA LYS A 274 -9.44 27.86 1.14
C LYS A 274 -10.94 27.81 0.88
N ASP A 275 -11.43 28.52 -0.13
CA ASP A 275 -12.83 28.54 -0.57
C ASP A 275 -13.19 27.41 -1.55
N TYR A 276 -12.23 26.56 -1.93
CA TYR A 276 -12.47 25.45 -2.82
C TYR A 276 -13.40 24.41 -2.19
N THR A 277 -14.21 23.76 -3.01
CA THR A 277 -14.95 22.56 -2.60
C THR A 277 -13.99 21.37 -2.54
N ILE A 278 -13.85 20.78 -1.36
CA ILE A 278 -12.97 19.64 -1.12
C ILE A 278 -13.81 18.36 -1.16
N LEU A 279 -13.67 17.57 -2.21
CA LEU A 279 -14.41 16.32 -2.37
C LEU A 279 -13.73 15.20 -1.59
N CYS A 280 -14.50 14.54 -0.74
CA CYS A 280 -14.06 13.44 0.11
C CYS A 280 -14.81 12.15 -0.29
N PRO A 281 -14.11 11.03 -0.60
CA PRO A 281 -14.79 9.79 -0.94
C PRO A 281 -15.43 9.15 0.29
N GLN A 282 -16.54 8.46 0.10
CA GLN A 282 -17.19 7.69 1.15
C GLN A 282 -16.39 6.42 1.47
N MET A 283 -16.16 6.15 2.75
CA MET A 283 -15.49 4.92 3.19
C MET A 283 -16.25 4.21 4.33
N ALA A 284 -16.77 4.98 5.30
CA ALA A 284 -17.57 4.47 6.41
C ALA A 284 -18.68 5.49 6.70
N PRO A 285 -19.92 5.26 6.29
CA PRO A 285 -20.98 6.27 6.28
C PRO A 285 -21.15 7.02 7.60
N ILE A 286 -21.23 6.30 8.71
CA ILE A 286 -21.47 6.89 10.05
C ILE A 286 -20.35 7.88 10.41
N HIS A 287 -19.11 7.47 10.25
CA HIS A 287 -17.95 8.29 10.63
C HIS A 287 -17.75 9.46 9.66
N PHE A 288 -17.91 9.22 8.35
CA PHE A 288 -17.64 10.24 7.33
C PHE A 288 -18.69 11.36 7.32
N GLU A 289 -19.94 11.07 7.69
CA GLU A 289 -20.95 12.11 7.94
C GLU A 289 -20.53 13.06 9.07
N LEU A 290 -19.94 12.54 10.13
CA LEU A 290 -19.45 13.34 11.25
C LEU A 290 -18.13 14.05 10.91
N ILE A 291 -17.23 13.42 10.12
CA ILE A 291 -16.00 14.03 9.61
C ILE A 291 -16.33 15.26 8.75
N GLU A 292 -17.31 15.15 7.84
CA GLU A 292 -17.73 16.28 7.03
C GLU A 292 -18.13 17.48 7.92
N THR A 293 -18.93 17.23 8.94
CA THR A 293 -19.36 18.28 9.89
C THR A 293 -18.18 18.88 10.66
N ALA A 294 -17.28 18.04 11.18
CA ALA A 294 -16.11 18.47 11.94
C ALA A 294 -15.19 19.35 11.09
N VAL A 295 -14.86 18.94 9.88
CA VAL A 295 -13.95 19.66 8.99
C VAL A 295 -14.58 20.96 8.49
N ARG A 296 -15.88 20.97 8.17
CA ARG A 296 -16.62 22.18 7.79
C ARG A 296 -16.61 23.21 8.92
N SER A 297 -16.78 22.80 10.16
CA SER A 297 -16.74 23.70 11.32
C SER A 297 -15.36 24.34 11.53
N CYS A 298 -14.30 23.75 10.95
CA CYS A 298 -12.95 24.33 10.96
C CYS A 298 -12.67 25.26 9.76
N GLY A 299 -13.69 25.58 8.97
CA GLY A 299 -13.63 26.57 7.90
C GLY A 299 -13.14 26.04 6.55
N TYR A 300 -13.30 24.74 6.29
CA TYR A 300 -13.06 24.10 4.98
C TYR A 300 -14.40 23.65 4.38
N ASN A 301 -14.59 23.85 3.08
CA ASN A 301 -15.80 23.42 2.39
C ASN A 301 -15.66 21.95 1.93
N LEU A 302 -15.67 21.01 2.89
CA LEU A 302 -15.65 19.58 2.61
C LEU A 302 -17.02 19.10 2.13
N GLU A 303 -17.08 18.33 1.06
CA GLU A 303 -18.27 17.63 0.58
C GLU A 303 -18.02 16.15 0.46
N LEU A 304 -18.84 15.36 1.16
CA LEU A 304 -18.76 13.90 1.15
C LEU A 304 -19.47 13.35 -0.10
N LEU A 305 -18.75 12.53 -0.88
CA LEU A 305 -19.29 11.81 -2.03
C LEU A 305 -20.08 10.58 -1.56
N ARG A 306 -21.40 10.72 -1.37
CA ARG A 306 -22.25 9.68 -0.78
C ARG A 306 -22.63 8.56 -1.75
N ASN A 307 -22.73 8.89 -3.03
CA ASN A 307 -23.18 7.96 -4.04
C ASN A 307 -22.03 7.06 -4.51
N CYS A 308 -22.31 5.77 -4.62
CA CYS A 308 -21.44 4.79 -5.22
C CYS A 308 -22.31 3.77 -5.96
N THR A 309 -21.98 3.53 -7.21
CA THR A 309 -22.75 2.65 -8.11
C THR A 309 -21.81 1.71 -8.86
N GLN A 310 -22.35 0.79 -9.64
CA GLN A 310 -21.56 -0.04 -10.54
C GLN A 310 -20.72 0.82 -11.51
N HIS A 311 -21.24 1.94 -11.97
CA HIS A 311 -20.50 2.90 -12.82
C HIS A 311 -19.28 3.49 -12.11
N THR A 312 -19.37 3.72 -10.80
CA THR A 312 -18.22 4.14 -9.98
C THR A 312 -17.09 3.11 -10.04
N VAL A 313 -17.41 1.81 -9.95
CA VAL A 313 -16.44 0.73 -10.07
C VAL A 313 -15.80 0.70 -11.47
N GLU A 314 -16.61 0.79 -12.50
CA GLU A 314 -16.16 0.79 -13.90
C GLU A 314 -15.23 1.98 -14.19
N THR A 315 -15.59 3.17 -13.68
CA THR A 315 -14.73 4.36 -13.75
C THR A 315 -13.41 4.14 -13.01
N GLY A 316 -13.45 3.58 -11.80
CA GLY A 316 -12.23 3.26 -11.05
C GLY A 316 -11.33 2.26 -11.75
N LEU A 317 -11.90 1.20 -12.33
CA LEU A 317 -11.15 0.18 -13.09
C LEU A 317 -10.51 0.72 -14.37
N LYS A 318 -11.02 1.80 -14.91
CA LYS A 318 -10.42 2.47 -16.08
C LYS A 318 -9.08 3.12 -15.78
N TYR A 319 -8.88 3.60 -14.54
CA TYR A 319 -7.72 4.42 -14.17
C TYR A 319 -6.82 3.79 -13.11
N VAL A 320 -7.27 2.76 -12.39
CA VAL A 320 -6.51 2.09 -11.34
C VAL A 320 -6.16 0.68 -11.78
N ASN A 321 -4.93 0.26 -11.52
CA ASN A 321 -4.48 -1.10 -11.81
C ASN A 321 -5.42 -2.14 -11.16
N ASN A 322 -5.89 -3.10 -11.94
CA ASN A 322 -6.87 -4.10 -11.53
C ASN A 322 -6.40 -5.01 -10.37
N ASP A 323 -5.09 -5.19 -10.20
CA ASP A 323 -4.51 -5.96 -9.08
C ASP A 323 -4.42 -5.12 -7.78
N ALA A 324 -4.75 -3.82 -7.84
CA ALA A 324 -4.86 -2.99 -6.65
C ALA A 324 -6.05 -3.43 -5.77
N CYS A 325 -6.04 -3.00 -4.51
CA CYS A 325 -7.14 -3.34 -3.62
C CYS A 325 -8.45 -2.62 -4.02
N TYR A 326 -9.56 -3.30 -3.85
CA TYR A 326 -10.90 -2.79 -4.20
C TYR A 326 -11.21 -1.38 -3.65
N PRO A 327 -10.82 -1.02 -2.41
CA PRO A 327 -10.98 0.34 -1.91
C PRO A 327 -10.37 1.42 -2.80
N SER A 328 -9.19 1.19 -3.38
CA SER A 328 -8.55 2.18 -4.25
C SER A 328 -9.32 2.41 -5.54
N ILE A 329 -9.96 1.35 -6.06
CA ILE A 329 -10.83 1.42 -7.23
C ILE A 329 -12.07 2.26 -6.92
N LEU A 330 -12.75 1.97 -5.80
CA LEU A 330 -13.94 2.69 -5.39
C LEU A 330 -13.68 4.17 -5.14
N VAL A 331 -12.69 4.51 -4.31
CA VAL A 331 -12.44 5.91 -3.96
C VAL A 331 -11.97 6.74 -5.16
N THR A 332 -11.15 6.15 -6.04
CA THR A 332 -10.72 6.83 -7.27
C THR A 332 -11.90 7.00 -8.22
N GLY A 333 -12.72 5.96 -8.39
CA GLY A 333 -13.93 5.99 -9.22
C GLY A 333 -14.90 7.07 -8.76
N GLN A 334 -15.21 7.17 -7.46
CA GLN A 334 -16.09 8.21 -6.91
C GLN A 334 -15.56 9.62 -7.21
N MET A 335 -14.26 9.83 -7.07
CA MET A 335 -13.65 11.14 -7.32
C MET A 335 -13.70 11.52 -8.80
N ILE A 336 -13.32 10.61 -9.71
CA ILE A 336 -13.34 10.89 -11.14
C ILE A 336 -14.79 11.09 -11.64
N GLU A 337 -15.73 10.21 -11.25
CA GLU A 337 -17.15 10.34 -11.58
C GLU A 337 -17.73 11.69 -11.10
N ALA A 338 -17.37 12.13 -9.90
CA ALA A 338 -17.78 13.43 -9.40
C ALA A 338 -17.28 14.58 -10.27
N LEU A 339 -16.00 14.53 -10.70
CA LEU A 339 -15.42 15.56 -11.58
C LEU A 339 -16.04 15.55 -12.98
N GLU A 340 -16.36 14.37 -13.54
CA GLU A 340 -17.00 14.22 -14.84
C GLU A 340 -18.48 14.60 -14.82
N SER A 341 -19.12 14.68 -13.64
CA SER A 341 -20.57 14.93 -13.50
C SER A 341 -21.02 16.32 -13.95
N GLY A 342 -20.12 17.27 -14.11
CA GLY A 342 -20.42 18.68 -14.39
C GLY A 342 -21.05 19.47 -13.21
N LYS A 343 -21.19 18.83 -12.05
CA LYS A 343 -21.77 19.46 -10.83
C LYS A 343 -20.80 20.47 -10.19
N TYR A 344 -19.51 20.29 -10.36
CA TYR A 344 -18.47 21.03 -9.64
C TYR A 344 -17.70 21.96 -10.58
N ASP A 345 -17.37 23.19 -10.08
CA ASP A 345 -16.42 24.06 -10.77
C ASP A 345 -15.00 23.49 -10.61
N LEU A 346 -14.47 22.92 -11.68
CA LEU A 346 -13.15 22.30 -11.69
C LEU A 346 -12.01 23.24 -11.32
N ASN A 347 -12.20 24.57 -11.49
CA ASN A 347 -11.20 25.57 -11.10
C ASN A 347 -11.23 25.88 -9.58
N LYS A 348 -12.27 25.45 -8.89
CA LYS A 348 -12.47 25.64 -7.45
C LYS A 348 -12.72 24.32 -6.71
N THR A 349 -12.19 23.24 -7.25
CA THR A 349 -12.33 21.90 -6.67
C THR A 349 -10.97 21.34 -6.23
N ALA A 350 -10.96 20.67 -5.09
CA ALA A 350 -9.85 19.89 -4.58
C ALA A 350 -10.34 18.52 -4.14
N LEU A 351 -9.45 17.54 -4.10
CA LEU A 351 -9.73 16.22 -3.55
C LEU A 351 -9.00 16.03 -2.23
N ILE A 352 -9.54 15.18 -1.35
CA ILE A 352 -8.86 14.81 -0.10
C ILE A 352 -8.83 13.30 0.07
N MET A 353 -7.70 12.77 0.50
CA MET A 353 -7.54 11.35 0.81
C MET A 353 -6.61 11.17 1.99
N SER A 354 -6.92 10.21 2.87
CA SER A 354 -6.04 9.85 3.99
C SER A 354 -4.76 9.16 3.50
N GLN A 355 -3.66 9.45 4.18
CA GLN A 355 -2.36 8.84 3.92
C GLN A 355 -1.74 8.41 5.25
N THR A 356 -1.70 7.11 5.51
CA THR A 356 -1.39 6.58 6.85
C THR A 356 0.11 6.51 7.16
N GLY A 357 0.97 6.41 6.14
CA GLY A 357 2.42 6.25 6.31
C GLY A 357 2.88 4.85 6.74
N GLY A 358 1.96 3.91 6.94
CA GLY A 358 2.27 2.51 7.25
C GLY A 358 2.62 1.69 6.02
N GLY A 359 3.02 0.42 6.22
CA GLY A 359 3.37 -0.53 5.15
C GLY A 359 2.21 -0.94 4.24
N CYS A 360 0.99 -0.44 4.47
CA CYS A 360 -0.20 -0.72 3.66
C CYS A 360 -0.18 0.04 2.32
N ARG A 361 -0.78 -0.54 1.29
CA ARG A 361 -1.02 0.08 -0.02
C ARG A 361 -1.82 1.38 0.06
N ALA A 362 -2.69 1.53 1.07
CA ALA A 362 -3.49 2.74 1.29
C ALA A 362 -2.64 4.02 1.39
N THR A 363 -1.39 3.92 1.82
CA THR A 363 -0.43 5.02 1.79
C THR A 363 -0.23 5.57 0.36
N ASN A 364 -0.44 4.74 -0.67
CA ASN A 364 -0.27 5.06 -2.09
C ASN A 364 -1.57 5.43 -2.82
N TYR A 365 -2.74 5.48 -2.17
CA TYR A 365 -3.99 5.88 -2.83
C TYR A 365 -3.91 7.27 -3.45
N ILE A 366 -3.22 8.20 -2.80
CA ILE A 366 -2.97 9.54 -3.36
C ILE A 366 -2.20 9.46 -4.68
N GLY A 367 -1.25 8.54 -4.79
CA GLY A 367 -0.52 8.28 -6.04
C GLY A 367 -1.44 7.77 -7.15
N PHE A 368 -2.36 6.84 -6.85
CA PHE A 368 -3.36 6.37 -7.81
C PHE A 368 -4.32 7.49 -8.25
N ILE A 369 -4.82 8.29 -7.30
CA ILE A 369 -5.71 9.41 -7.60
C ILE A 369 -5.01 10.41 -8.51
N ARG A 370 -3.74 10.78 -8.25
CA ARG A 370 -2.98 11.71 -9.09
C ARG A 370 -2.75 11.16 -10.51
N LYS A 371 -2.50 9.86 -10.64
CA LYS A 371 -2.42 9.21 -11.96
C LYS A 371 -3.75 9.29 -12.67
N ALA A 372 -4.84 8.89 -12.00
CA ALA A 372 -6.19 8.93 -12.55
C ALA A 372 -6.58 10.34 -13.01
N LEU A 373 -6.28 11.37 -12.22
CA LEU A 373 -6.51 12.77 -12.60
C LEU A 373 -5.74 13.16 -13.86
N LYS A 374 -4.48 12.76 -13.96
CA LYS A 374 -3.67 13.02 -15.17
C LYS A 374 -4.27 12.33 -16.40
N ASP A 375 -4.61 11.05 -16.27
CA ASP A 375 -5.11 10.23 -17.37
C ASP A 375 -6.54 10.64 -17.79
N ALA A 376 -7.34 11.19 -16.87
CA ALA A 376 -8.68 11.71 -17.10
C ALA A 376 -8.72 13.18 -17.57
N GLY A 377 -7.57 13.87 -17.67
CA GLY A 377 -7.50 15.27 -18.09
C GLY A 377 -7.70 16.31 -16.98
N PHE A 378 -7.69 15.90 -15.71
CA PHE A 378 -7.88 16.76 -14.53
C PHE A 378 -6.57 17.03 -13.75
N ALA A 379 -5.43 17.00 -14.41
CA ALA A 379 -4.11 17.09 -13.77
C ALA A 379 -3.88 18.34 -12.89
N ASN A 380 -4.65 19.41 -13.08
CA ASN A 380 -4.55 20.66 -12.32
C ASN A 380 -5.30 20.65 -10.98
N ILE A 381 -6.09 19.62 -10.68
CA ILE A 381 -6.84 19.53 -9.43
C ILE A 381 -5.91 19.10 -8.29
N PRO A 382 -5.82 19.89 -7.20
CA PRO A 382 -4.99 19.54 -6.06
C PRO A 382 -5.58 18.35 -5.28
N VAL A 383 -4.70 17.47 -4.82
CA VAL A 383 -5.05 16.32 -3.95
C VAL A 383 -4.43 16.55 -2.59
N ILE A 384 -5.28 16.79 -1.59
CA ILE A 384 -4.89 17.00 -0.20
C ILE A 384 -4.55 15.66 0.44
N SER A 385 -3.32 15.54 0.95
CA SER A 385 -2.91 14.42 1.80
C SER A 385 -3.35 14.69 3.24
N PHE A 386 -4.37 13.97 3.69
CA PHE A 386 -4.75 13.98 5.10
C PHE A 386 -3.85 13.01 5.87
N ASN A 387 -2.77 13.53 6.44
CA ASN A 387 -1.80 12.74 7.19
C ASN A 387 -1.37 13.44 8.48
N VAL A 388 -1.14 12.65 9.54
CA VAL A 388 -0.71 13.13 10.88
C VAL A 388 0.81 13.01 11.05
N VAL A 389 1.49 12.25 10.17
CA VAL A 389 2.92 11.92 10.28
C VAL A 389 3.82 12.84 9.42
N GLY A 390 3.25 13.83 8.75
CA GLY A 390 4.03 14.82 8.00
C GLY A 390 4.58 14.33 6.66
N MET A 391 3.96 13.32 6.04
CA MET A 391 4.40 12.75 4.76
C MET A 391 4.37 13.76 3.62
N GLU A 392 3.32 14.56 3.54
CA GLU A 392 3.20 15.66 2.58
C GLU A 392 2.75 16.94 3.28
N LYS A 393 3.40 18.04 2.95
CA LYS A 393 3.03 19.35 3.46
C LYS A 393 2.00 20.01 2.53
N MET A 394 0.85 20.39 3.08
CA MET A 394 -0.22 21.11 2.37
C MET A 394 -0.38 22.51 2.97
N PRO A 395 0.17 23.57 2.35
CA PRO A 395 0.18 24.91 2.94
C PRO A 395 -1.21 25.48 3.22
N GLY A 396 -2.21 25.10 2.43
CA GLY A 396 -3.60 25.57 2.55
C GLY A 396 -4.47 24.73 3.51
N PHE A 397 -4.08 23.49 3.81
CA PHE A 397 -4.83 22.61 4.70
C PHE A 397 -4.02 22.30 5.97
N LYS A 398 -4.56 22.67 7.11
CA LYS A 398 -3.88 22.47 8.40
C LYS A 398 -4.76 21.72 9.37
N ILE A 399 -4.22 20.69 9.97
CA ILE A 399 -4.84 20.00 11.10
C ILE A 399 -4.51 20.82 12.35
N THR A 400 -5.51 21.53 12.87
CA THR A 400 -5.39 22.31 14.10
C THR A 400 -5.70 21.43 15.33
N PRO A 401 -5.27 21.84 16.54
CA PRO A 401 -5.68 21.15 17.78
C PRO A 401 -7.21 21.04 17.92
N ASP A 402 -7.96 22.08 17.55
CA ASP A 402 -9.43 22.09 17.53
C ASP A 402 -9.98 21.03 16.55
N MET A 403 -9.46 20.97 15.32
CA MET A 403 -9.84 19.94 14.37
C MET A 403 -9.54 18.53 14.89
N LEU A 404 -8.36 18.35 15.50
CA LEU A 404 -7.97 17.04 16.07
C LEU A 404 -8.90 16.61 17.18
N GLU A 405 -9.28 17.53 18.11
CA GLU A 405 -10.24 17.24 19.16
C GLU A 405 -11.60 16.81 18.59
N LYS A 406 -12.11 17.55 17.59
CA LYS A 406 -13.37 17.22 16.91
C LYS A 406 -13.31 15.85 16.23
N LEU A 407 -12.22 15.53 15.55
CA LEU A 407 -12.03 14.23 14.90
C LEU A 407 -11.95 13.08 15.92
N LEU A 408 -11.37 13.28 17.11
CA LEU A 408 -11.41 12.30 18.18
C LEU A 408 -12.83 12.06 18.69
N LYS A 409 -13.63 13.11 18.85
CA LYS A 409 -15.06 12.99 19.18
C LYS A 409 -15.82 12.22 18.09
N VAL A 410 -15.54 12.49 16.82
CA VAL A 410 -16.13 11.76 15.68
C VAL A 410 -15.86 10.26 15.76
N VAL A 411 -14.62 9.85 16.04
CA VAL A 411 -14.29 8.42 16.18
C VAL A 411 -15.13 7.77 17.25
N VAL A 412 -15.20 8.37 18.46
CA VAL A 412 -15.95 7.81 19.58
C VAL A 412 -17.46 7.76 19.31
N TYR A 413 -18.04 8.84 18.78
CA TYR A 413 -19.46 8.87 18.44
C TYR A 413 -19.80 7.87 17.32
N GLY A 414 -18.97 7.82 16.29
CA GLY A 414 -19.17 6.89 15.16
C GLY A 414 -19.15 5.43 15.61
N ASP A 415 -18.17 5.05 16.42
CA ASP A 415 -18.05 3.69 16.96
C ASP A 415 -19.22 3.35 17.88
N LEU A 416 -19.64 4.31 18.72
CA LEU A 416 -20.74 4.10 19.64
C LEU A 416 -22.07 3.96 18.89
N LEU A 417 -22.37 4.87 17.97
CA LEU A 417 -23.57 4.80 17.12
C LEU A 417 -23.66 3.48 16.37
N GLN A 418 -22.57 3.05 15.75
CA GLN A 418 -22.50 1.78 15.03
C GLN A 418 -22.76 0.59 15.97
N LYS A 419 -22.14 0.60 17.14
CA LYS A 419 -22.32 -0.45 18.14
C LYS A 419 -23.76 -0.52 18.65
N MET A 420 -24.38 0.64 18.96
CA MET A 420 -25.77 0.69 19.42
C MET A 420 -26.74 0.24 18.33
N LEU A 421 -26.56 0.73 17.10
CA LEU A 421 -27.36 0.34 15.94
C LEU A 421 -27.33 -1.18 15.72
N THR A 422 -26.15 -1.76 15.62
CA THR A 422 -25.98 -3.19 15.30
C THR A 422 -26.41 -4.11 16.46
N LYS A 423 -26.24 -3.67 17.71
CA LYS A 423 -26.66 -4.44 18.90
C LYS A 423 -28.19 -4.50 19.03
N ASN A 424 -28.88 -3.35 18.91
CA ASN A 424 -30.31 -3.25 19.23
C ASN A 424 -31.19 -3.66 18.03
N ARG A 425 -30.84 -3.27 16.79
CA ARG A 425 -31.64 -3.53 15.59
C ARG A 425 -32.04 -5.00 15.39
N VAL A 426 -31.19 -5.93 15.82
CA VAL A 426 -31.45 -7.36 15.67
C VAL A 426 -32.40 -7.95 16.72
N TYR A 427 -32.62 -7.23 17.81
CA TYR A 427 -33.46 -7.66 18.95
C TYR A 427 -34.63 -6.73 19.23
N GLU A 428 -34.78 -5.59 18.55
CA GLU A 428 -35.88 -4.65 18.76
C GLU A 428 -37.26 -5.30 18.59
N VAL A 429 -38.15 -5.07 19.51
CA VAL A 429 -39.55 -5.54 19.44
C VAL A 429 -40.29 -4.72 18.37
N ASN A 430 -40.16 -3.41 18.44
CA ASN A 430 -40.76 -2.49 17.49
C ASN A 430 -39.81 -2.20 16.33
N ARG A 431 -40.02 -2.81 15.18
CA ARG A 431 -39.15 -2.65 14.00
C ARG A 431 -38.98 -1.19 13.60
N GLY A 432 -37.72 -0.74 13.47
CA GLY A 432 -37.35 0.60 13.05
C GLY A 432 -37.17 1.60 14.20
N GLU A 433 -37.46 1.24 15.42
CA GLU A 433 -37.26 2.10 16.60
C GLU A 433 -35.79 2.41 16.82
N THR A 434 -34.92 1.42 16.69
CA THR A 434 -33.45 1.60 16.74
C THR A 434 -32.95 2.53 15.65
N GLN A 435 -33.45 2.39 14.40
CA GLN A 435 -33.02 3.27 13.31
C GLN A 435 -33.46 4.71 13.54
N LYS A 436 -34.69 4.92 13.99
CA LYS A 436 -35.20 6.27 14.33
C LYS A 436 -34.34 6.94 15.40
N LEU A 437 -34.05 6.24 16.48
CA LEU A 437 -33.21 6.76 17.55
C LEU A 437 -31.77 7.02 17.08
N TYR A 438 -31.23 6.16 16.21
CA TYR A 438 -29.94 6.39 15.55
C TYR A 438 -29.94 7.68 14.73
N ASP A 439 -30.97 7.94 13.92
CA ASP A 439 -31.06 9.13 13.09
C ASP A 439 -31.13 10.40 13.97
N GLU A 440 -31.88 10.36 15.08
CA GLU A 440 -31.95 11.44 16.05
C GLU A 440 -30.57 11.71 16.69
N TRP A 441 -29.88 10.65 17.14
CA TRP A 441 -28.55 10.79 17.75
C TRP A 441 -27.49 11.18 16.73
N MET A 442 -27.58 10.79 15.47
CA MET A 442 -26.68 11.26 14.41
C MET A 442 -26.75 12.78 14.29
N GLN A 443 -27.94 13.39 14.31
CA GLN A 443 -28.08 14.85 14.26
C GLN A 443 -27.52 15.51 15.52
N LYS A 444 -27.84 14.97 16.72
CA LYS A 444 -27.26 15.47 17.98
C LYS A 444 -25.74 15.37 17.98
N CYS A 445 -25.16 14.27 17.47
CA CYS A 445 -23.69 14.10 17.38
C CYS A 445 -23.05 15.14 16.47
N LYS A 446 -23.68 15.52 15.34
CA LYS A 446 -23.20 16.59 14.46
C LYS A 446 -23.07 17.92 15.21
N GLU A 447 -24.05 18.27 16.04
CA GLU A 447 -24.01 19.48 16.88
C GLU A 447 -22.96 19.36 17.99
N LEU A 448 -22.94 18.23 18.69
CA LEU A 448 -22.02 17.98 19.81
C LEU A 448 -20.55 17.93 19.37
N VAL A 449 -20.24 17.41 18.21
CA VAL A 449 -18.86 17.41 17.65
C VAL A 449 -18.34 18.84 17.52
N VAL A 450 -19.21 19.79 17.14
CA VAL A 450 -18.83 21.18 16.91
C VAL A 450 -18.78 22.00 18.20
N HIS A 451 -19.77 21.84 19.08
CA HIS A 451 -20.05 22.79 20.15
C HIS A 451 -19.84 22.24 21.57
N SER A 452 -19.68 20.93 21.76
CA SER A 452 -19.58 20.36 23.11
C SER A 452 -18.25 20.64 23.78
N SER A 453 -18.30 20.97 25.08
CA SER A 453 -17.13 20.85 25.96
C SER A 453 -16.76 19.39 26.17
N LEU A 454 -15.57 19.12 26.73
CA LEU A 454 -15.17 17.74 27.07
C LEU A 454 -16.10 17.11 28.12
N SER A 455 -16.67 17.92 29.03
CA SER A 455 -17.66 17.48 30.00
C SER A 455 -18.96 17.05 29.35
N ASP A 456 -19.49 17.90 28.42
CA ASP A 456 -20.73 17.60 27.70
C ASP A 456 -20.55 16.39 26.77
N PHE A 457 -19.37 16.28 26.13
CA PHE A 457 -19.01 15.09 25.33
C PHE A 457 -19.07 13.83 26.17
N LYS A 458 -18.45 13.80 27.36
CA LYS A 458 -18.51 12.63 28.25
C LYS A 458 -19.95 12.32 28.70
N LYS A 459 -20.72 13.34 29.06
CA LYS A 459 -22.12 13.18 29.45
C LYS A 459 -22.95 12.61 28.30
N SER A 460 -22.82 13.14 27.10
CA SER A 460 -23.62 12.69 25.95
C SER A 460 -23.35 11.22 25.55
N ILE A 461 -22.16 10.67 25.82
CA ILE A 461 -21.89 9.24 25.64
C ILE A 461 -22.80 8.40 26.55
N TYR A 462 -22.92 8.76 27.83
CA TYR A 462 -23.80 8.06 28.75
C TYR A 462 -25.29 8.26 28.41
N ASP A 463 -25.66 9.49 28.01
CA ASP A 463 -27.03 9.79 27.61
C ASP A 463 -27.44 8.97 26.37
N MET A 464 -26.55 8.84 25.38
CA MET A 464 -26.77 8.00 24.19
C MET A 464 -26.98 6.53 24.59
N VAL A 465 -26.11 5.96 25.42
CA VAL A 465 -26.23 4.57 25.87
C VAL A 465 -27.57 4.37 26.60
N ASN A 466 -27.90 5.25 27.52
CA ASN A 466 -29.15 5.19 28.31
C ASN A 466 -30.39 5.28 27.40
N ASP A 467 -30.36 6.10 26.33
CA ASP A 467 -31.48 6.19 25.40
C ASP A 467 -31.66 4.89 24.61
N PHE A 468 -30.56 4.30 24.11
CA PHE A 468 -30.65 3.00 23.44
C PHE A 468 -30.99 1.83 24.34
N GLU A 469 -30.69 1.91 25.65
CA GLU A 469 -31.11 0.89 26.64
C GLU A 469 -32.61 0.92 26.93
N LYS A 470 -33.33 2.00 26.60
CA LYS A 470 -34.81 2.08 26.75
C LYS A 470 -35.54 1.34 25.63
N ILE A 471 -34.87 1.00 24.53
CA ILE A 471 -35.50 0.23 23.46
C ILE A 471 -35.85 -1.17 23.98
N GLU A 472 -37.09 -1.56 23.79
CA GLU A 472 -37.54 -2.89 24.17
C GLU A 472 -36.94 -3.96 23.24
N LEU A 473 -36.25 -4.94 23.86
CA LEU A 473 -35.53 -5.98 23.12
C LEU A 473 -36.10 -7.37 23.42
N ASP A 474 -36.45 -8.14 22.40
CA ASP A 474 -36.78 -9.55 22.52
C ASP A 474 -35.49 -10.39 22.60
N THR A 475 -35.14 -10.78 23.83
CA THR A 475 -33.98 -11.63 24.12
C THR A 475 -34.36 -13.09 24.34
N SER A 476 -35.62 -13.49 24.04
CA SER A 476 -36.10 -14.87 24.20
C SER A 476 -35.27 -15.88 23.36
N MET A 477 -34.73 -15.43 22.23
CA MET A 477 -33.85 -16.23 21.39
C MET A 477 -32.46 -15.57 21.27
N LYS A 478 -31.42 -16.30 21.65
CA LYS A 478 -30.04 -15.84 21.47
C LYS A 478 -29.63 -16.04 20.02
N LYS A 479 -29.50 -14.95 19.29
CA LYS A 479 -29.01 -14.96 17.90
C LYS A 479 -27.49 -15.21 17.84
N PRO A 480 -27.00 -15.95 16.84
CA PRO A 480 -25.57 -16.19 16.68
C PRO A 480 -24.81 -14.89 16.39
N LYS A 481 -23.61 -14.77 16.97
CA LYS A 481 -22.72 -13.64 16.68
C LYS A 481 -21.85 -13.99 15.47
N VAL A 482 -21.86 -13.14 14.46
CA VAL A 482 -21.00 -13.26 13.27
C VAL A 482 -19.99 -12.13 13.27
N GLY A 483 -18.70 -12.47 13.18
CA GLY A 483 -17.63 -11.50 13.06
C GLY A 483 -17.38 -11.19 11.57
N ILE A 484 -17.51 -9.91 11.18
CA ILE A 484 -17.12 -9.46 9.85
C ILE A 484 -15.67 -8.98 9.93
N VAL A 485 -14.79 -9.70 9.23
CA VAL A 485 -13.36 -9.40 9.17
C VAL A 485 -12.99 -9.01 7.74
N GLY A 486 -11.94 -8.22 7.60
CA GLY A 486 -11.44 -7.80 6.29
C GLY A 486 -11.03 -6.33 6.28
N GLU A 487 -10.94 -5.78 5.10
CA GLU A 487 -10.57 -4.40 4.85
C GLU A 487 -11.71 -3.44 5.21
N VAL A 488 -11.39 -2.17 5.54
CA VAL A 488 -12.35 -1.19 6.11
C VAL A 488 -13.52 -0.90 5.17
N LEU A 489 -13.30 -0.75 3.87
CA LEU A 489 -14.39 -0.54 2.91
C LEU A 489 -15.30 -1.75 2.78
N ILE A 490 -14.73 -2.95 2.74
CA ILE A 490 -15.52 -4.19 2.71
C ILE A 490 -16.39 -4.33 3.97
N LYS A 491 -15.91 -3.84 5.12
CA LYS A 491 -16.68 -3.92 6.37
C LYS A 491 -17.78 -2.86 6.50
N TYR A 492 -17.54 -1.66 6.03
CA TYR A 492 -18.37 -0.50 6.36
C TYR A 492 -19.01 0.21 5.17
N HIS A 493 -18.50 0.01 3.97
CA HIS A 493 -19.01 0.69 2.78
C HIS A 493 -20.26 -0.01 2.25
N PRO A 494 -21.42 0.66 2.15
CA PRO A 494 -22.68 0.01 1.77
C PRO A 494 -22.61 -0.68 0.41
N PHE A 495 -21.99 -0.06 -0.58
CA PHE A 495 -21.80 -0.65 -1.91
C PHE A 495 -20.76 -1.77 -1.92
N GLY A 496 -19.73 -1.69 -1.06
CA GLY A 496 -18.64 -2.66 -1.01
C GLY A 496 -19.03 -4.01 -0.42
N ASN A 497 -20.03 -4.06 0.46
CA ASN A 497 -20.45 -5.27 1.16
C ASN A 497 -21.97 -5.51 1.19
N ASN A 498 -22.73 -4.63 0.58
CA ASN A 498 -24.19 -4.73 0.49
C ASN A 498 -24.91 -4.77 1.86
N PHE A 499 -24.41 -4.03 2.86
CA PHE A 499 -25.10 -3.84 4.14
C PHE A 499 -26.24 -2.84 4.07
#